data_b9a158a71da0d50a2251486b08d2d0ca
#
_entry.id   b9a158a71da0d50a2251486b08d2d0ca
#
_cell.length_a   1.000
_cell.length_b   1.000
_cell.length_c   1.000
_cell.angle_alpha   90.00
_cell.angle_beta   90.00
_cell.angle_gamma   90.00
#
_symmetry.space_group_name_H-M   'P 1'
#
loop_
_entity.id
_entity.type
_entity.pdbx_description
1 polymer ?
#
loop_
_entity_poly.entity_id
_entity_poly.type
_entity_poly.pdbx_seq_one_letter_code
_entity_poly.pdbx_strand_id
1 'polypeptide(L)'
;MLPSGYVIERPGASFNVNGEVDGNKVISISEVETFESDTELDVLTVSVLGNQDTTPGWLEIFLAWIDPQQLVLPVDEVFPPNKSTEEVRAESVAMMETSQQEAVAVALNQLGYELAPEVYVSMVTEGGAASGL
;
A
#
# COMPACT_ATOMS: atom_id res chain seq x y z
N MET A 1 26.21 3.61 -15.89
CA MET A 1 26.10 2.28 -15.24
C MET A 1 25.10 1.48 -16.05
N LEU A 2 25.36 0.18 -16.28
CA LEU A 2 24.37 -0.69 -16.95
C LEU A 2 23.20 -0.93 -15.96
N PRO A 3 21.94 -0.80 -16.39
CA PRO A 3 20.77 -1.12 -15.57
C PRO A 3 20.83 -2.59 -15.16
N SER A 4 20.49 -2.89 -13.90
CA SER A 4 20.54 -4.25 -13.39
C SER A 4 19.35 -5.12 -13.76
N GLY A 5 18.19 -4.49 -14.10
CA GLY A 5 16.92 -5.18 -14.31
C GLY A 5 16.28 -5.73 -13.03
N TYR A 6 16.77 -5.30 -11.88
CA TYR A 6 16.29 -5.71 -10.55
C TYR A 6 15.87 -4.49 -9.73
N VAL A 7 14.97 -4.72 -8.79
CA VAL A 7 14.58 -3.79 -7.71
C VAL A 7 14.94 -4.40 -6.37
N ILE A 8 15.03 -3.56 -5.34
CA ILE A 8 15.34 -3.99 -3.99
C ILE A 8 14.15 -3.64 -3.09
N GLU A 9 13.55 -4.63 -2.49
CA GLU A 9 12.58 -4.45 -1.41
C GLU A 9 13.30 -4.46 -0.07
N ARG A 10 12.92 -3.55 0.80
CA ARG A 10 13.45 -3.43 2.16
C ARG A 10 12.36 -3.01 3.13
N PRO A 11 12.52 -3.27 4.44
CA PRO A 11 11.61 -2.75 5.45
C PRO A 11 11.48 -1.23 5.32
N GLY A 12 10.25 -0.75 5.26
CA GLY A 12 9.92 0.66 5.33
C GLY A 12 9.75 1.13 6.77
N ALA A 13 9.20 2.32 6.96
CA ALA A 13 8.83 2.81 8.28
C ALA A 13 7.67 2.01 8.84
N SER A 14 7.71 1.73 10.15
CA SER A 14 6.54 1.28 10.91
C SER A 14 5.90 2.47 11.62
N PHE A 15 4.60 2.43 11.79
CA PHE A 15 3.89 3.44 12.58
C PHE A 15 2.69 2.83 13.29
N ASN A 16 2.48 3.31 14.52
CA ASN A 16 1.35 2.87 15.33
C ASN A 16 0.06 3.51 14.82
N VAL A 17 -0.94 2.70 14.49
CA VAL A 17 -2.25 3.18 14.00
C VAL A 17 -3.06 3.90 15.08
N ASN A 18 -2.80 3.64 16.37
CA ASN A 18 -3.40 4.36 17.49
C ASN A 18 -2.68 5.69 17.80
N GLY A 19 -1.57 5.97 17.09
CA GLY A 19 -0.75 7.14 17.26
C GLY A 19 -1.07 8.27 16.28
N GLU A 20 -0.11 9.16 16.14
CA GLU A 20 -0.14 10.30 15.23
C GLU A 20 1.01 10.19 14.23
N VAL A 21 0.74 10.53 12.98
CA VAL A 21 1.73 10.68 11.92
C VAL A 21 1.67 12.12 11.42
N ASP A 22 2.78 12.83 11.47
CA ASP A 22 2.89 14.26 11.11
C ASP A 22 1.86 15.16 11.83
N GLY A 23 1.53 14.84 13.10
CA GLY A 23 0.59 15.58 13.91
C GLY A 23 -0.89 15.30 13.63
N ASN A 24 -1.17 14.31 12.79
CA ASN A 24 -2.53 13.85 12.50
C ASN A 24 -2.75 12.45 13.07
N LYS A 25 -3.88 12.23 13.72
CA LYS A 25 -4.27 10.89 14.14
C LYS A 25 -4.47 9.99 12.93
N VAL A 26 -3.92 8.78 12.97
CA VAL A 26 -4.09 7.78 11.91
C VAL A 26 -5.54 7.31 11.85
N ILE A 27 -6.14 7.06 13.02
CA ILE A 27 -7.56 6.75 13.14
C ILE A 27 -8.24 7.94 13.84
N SER A 28 -9.22 8.55 13.16
CA SER A 28 -10.04 9.63 13.71
C SER A 28 -11.49 9.16 13.78
N ILE A 29 -12.08 9.24 14.96
CA ILE A 29 -13.48 8.87 15.20
C ILE A 29 -14.19 10.12 15.68
N SER A 30 -15.27 10.51 14.97
CA SER A 30 -16.14 11.61 15.33
C SER A 30 -17.51 11.10 15.77
N GLU A 31 -18.23 11.92 16.55
CA GLU A 31 -19.62 11.69 16.93
C GLU A 31 -19.88 10.56 17.95
N VAL A 32 -18.87 9.81 18.36
CA VAL A 32 -18.98 8.79 19.41
C VAL A 32 -17.89 8.95 20.44
N GLU A 33 -18.18 8.52 21.67
CA GLU A 33 -17.22 8.49 22.75
C GLU A 33 -16.11 7.46 22.44
N THR A 34 -14.87 7.88 22.57
CA THR A 34 -13.69 7.02 22.35
C THR A 34 -12.94 6.85 23.66
N PHE A 35 -12.37 5.68 23.86
CA PHE A 35 -11.58 5.34 25.03
C PHE A 35 -10.11 5.25 24.64
N GLU A 36 -9.23 5.75 25.52
CA GLU A 36 -7.81 5.59 25.33
C GLU A 36 -7.41 4.12 25.49
N SER A 37 -6.52 3.66 24.65
CA SER A 37 -6.00 2.30 24.68
C SER A 37 -4.47 2.35 24.68
N ASP A 38 -3.87 1.63 25.60
CA ASP A 38 -2.41 1.43 25.67
C ASP A 38 -1.93 0.36 24.69
N THR A 39 -2.82 -0.16 23.83
CA THR A 39 -2.48 -1.18 22.84
C THR A 39 -1.74 -0.53 21.67
N GLU A 40 -0.56 -1.05 21.38
CA GLU A 40 0.20 -0.70 20.19
C GLU A 40 -0.18 -1.65 19.03
N LEU A 41 -0.54 -1.08 17.90
CA LEU A 41 -0.83 -1.81 16.67
C LEU A 41 -0.06 -1.14 15.54
N ASP A 42 1.02 -1.79 15.11
CA ASP A 42 1.91 -1.23 14.10
C ASP A 42 1.57 -1.70 12.68
N VAL A 43 1.46 -0.74 11.77
CA VAL A 43 1.49 -1.00 10.33
C VAL A 43 2.92 -1.04 9.87
N LEU A 44 3.28 -2.13 9.20
CA LEU A 44 4.57 -2.31 8.56
C LEU A 44 4.45 -1.91 7.09
N THR A 45 5.44 -1.19 6.60
CA THR A 45 5.53 -0.83 5.19
C THR A 45 6.75 -1.46 4.54
N VAL A 46 6.70 -1.60 3.21
CA VAL A 46 7.82 -2.05 2.39
C VAL A 46 8.21 -0.90 1.46
N SER A 47 9.49 -0.62 1.41
CA SER A 47 10.06 0.34 0.47
C SER A 47 10.67 -0.40 -0.71
N VAL A 48 10.33 0.01 -1.93
CA VAL A 48 10.92 -0.51 -3.16
C VAL A 48 11.93 0.51 -3.70
N LEU A 49 13.17 0.11 -3.86
CA LEU A 49 14.21 0.89 -4.49
C LEU A 49 14.34 0.49 -5.96
N GLY A 50 14.05 1.42 -6.84
CA GLY A 50 14.00 1.23 -8.29
C GLY A 50 12.59 1.15 -8.83
N ASN A 51 12.48 1.27 -10.15
CA ASN A 51 11.26 1.13 -10.94
C ASN A 51 11.61 0.68 -12.36
N GLN A 52 10.63 0.67 -13.28
CA GLN A 52 10.84 0.30 -14.68
C GLN A 52 11.87 1.18 -15.42
N ASP A 53 11.92 2.47 -15.08
CA ASP A 53 12.80 3.46 -15.74
C ASP A 53 14.18 3.54 -15.12
N THR A 54 14.27 3.29 -13.82
CA THR A 54 15.51 3.47 -13.04
C THR A 54 15.70 2.30 -12.09
N THR A 55 16.64 1.43 -12.42
CA THR A 55 17.03 0.29 -11.57
C THR A 55 18.29 0.57 -10.78
N PRO A 56 18.45 -0.03 -9.59
CA PRO A 56 19.66 0.04 -8.79
C PRO A 56 20.89 -0.46 -9.56
N GLY A 57 22.04 0.08 -9.21
CA GLY A 57 23.32 -0.37 -9.77
C GLY A 57 23.73 -1.77 -9.25
N TRP A 58 24.59 -2.46 -9.99
CA TRP A 58 25.07 -3.81 -9.62
C TRP A 58 25.72 -3.89 -8.24
N LEU A 59 26.38 -2.81 -7.79
CA LEU A 59 26.96 -2.76 -6.45
C LEU A 59 25.88 -2.75 -5.37
N GLU A 60 24.79 -2.01 -5.58
CA GLU A 60 23.65 -1.96 -4.66
C GLU A 60 22.94 -3.32 -4.59
N ILE A 61 22.74 -3.97 -5.75
CA ILE A 61 22.18 -5.32 -5.83
C ILE A 61 23.04 -6.32 -5.06
N PHE A 62 24.37 -6.24 -5.23
CA PHE A 62 25.29 -7.13 -4.52
C PHE A 62 25.24 -6.92 -2.99
N LEU A 63 25.18 -5.67 -2.54
CA LEU A 63 25.06 -5.35 -1.12
C LEU A 63 23.70 -5.79 -0.55
N ALA A 64 22.62 -5.60 -1.30
CA ALA A 64 21.30 -6.09 -0.92
C ALA A 64 21.23 -7.61 -0.82
N TRP A 65 21.97 -8.33 -1.64
CA TRP A 65 21.99 -9.78 -1.64
C TRP A 65 22.64 -10.38 -0.38
N ILE A 66 23.52 -9.62 0.25
CA ILE A 66 24.21 -10.02 1.50
C ILE A 66 23.39 -9.64 2.72
N ASP A 67 22.48 -8.67 2.59
CA ASP A 67 21.65 -8.18 3.68
C ASP A 67 20.38 -9.06 3.82
N PRO A 68 20.22 -9.79 4.95
CA PRO A 68 19.05 -10.67 5.13
C PRO A 68 17.72 -9.93 5.28
N GLN A 69 17.74 -8.60 5.41
CA GLN A 69 16.55 -7.77 5.52
C GLN A 69 16.09 -7.20 4.16
N GLN A 70 16.84 -7.44 3.11
CA GLN A 70 16.55 -6.95 1.78
C GLN A 70 16.25 -8.11 0.82
N LEU A 71 15.33 -7.88 -0.10
CA LEU A 71 14.94 -8.82 -1.12
C LEU A 71 15.21 -8.23 -2.49
N VAL A 72 15.94 -8.96 -3.32
CA VAL A 72 16.22 -8.57 -4.71
C VAL A 72 15.27 -9.31 -5.62
N LEU A 73 14.45 -8.58 -6.36
CA LEU A 73 13.45 -9.10 -7.28
C LEU A 73 13.68 -8.58 -8.70
N PRO A 74 13.34 -9.37 -9.74
CA PRO A 74 13.24 -8.85 -11.09
C PRO A 74 12.24 -7.70 -11.17
N VAL A 75 12.57 -6.65 -11.92
CA VAL A 75 11.69 -5.48 -12.06
C VAL A 75 10.30 -5.85 -12.59
N ASP A 76 10.23 -6.85 -13.47
CA ASP A 76 8.99 -7.30 -14.10
C ASP A 76 8.02 -8.02 -13.14
N GLU A 77 8.52 -8.53 -12.01
CA GLU A 77 7.68 -9.13 -10.97
C GLU A 77 6.95 -8.07 -10.14
N VAL A 78 7.60 -6.93 -9.90
CA VAL A 78 7.05 -5.83 -9.10
C VAL A 78 6.29 -4.84 -9.99
N PHE A 79 6.82 -4.59 -11.18
CA PHE A 79 6.26 -3.68 -12.17
C PHE A 79 6.03 -4.44 -13.49
N PRO A 80 4.83 -4.99 -13.72
CA PRO A 80 4.52 -5.71 -14.95
C PRO A 80 4.75 -4.84 -16.19
N PRO A 81 5.37 -5.37 -17.27
CA PRO A 81 5.77 -4.58 -18.44
C PRO A 81 4.60 -3.99 -19.25
N ASN A 82 3.38 -4.44 -18.98
CA ASN A 82 2.15 -3.95 -19.60
C ASN A 82 1.43 -2.85 -18.81
N LYS A 83 2.00 -2.42 -17.68
CA LYS A 83 1.47 -1.33 -16.84
C LYS A 83 2.56 -0.29 -16.60
N SER A 84 2.20 0.97 -16.61
CA SER A 84 3.11 2.05 -16.19
C SER A 84 3.31 2.04 -14.67
N THR A 85 4.39 2.67 -14.20
CA THR A 85 4.64 2.84 -12.76
C THR A 85 3.50 3.61 -12.08
N GLU A 86 2.90 4.59 -12.77
CA GLU A 86 1.74 5.35 -12.29
C GLU A 86 0.50 4.48 -12.14
N GLU A 87 0.24 3.58 -13.09
CA GLU A 87 -0.89 2.64 -13.03
C GLU A 87 -0.74 1.68 -11.86
N VAL A 88 0.44 1.10 -11.67
CA VAL A 88 0.74 0.21 -10.53
C VAL A 88 0.55 0.95 -9.21
N ARG A 89 1.00 2.21 -9.14
CA ARG A 89 0.83 3.04 -7.95
C ARG A 89 -0.64 3.36 -7.67
N ALA A 90 -1.40 3.74 -8.70
CA ALA A 90 -2.83 4.04 -8.57
C ALA A 90 -3.62 2.81 -8.11
N GLU A 91 -3.30 1.64 -8.66
CA GLU A 91 -3.90 0.37 -8.25
C GLU A 91 -3.58 0.04 -6.77
N SER A 92 -2.33 0.26 -6.34
CA SER A 92 -1.92 0.04 -4.95
C SER A 92 -2.64 0.98 -3.98
N VAL A 93 -2.83 2.26 -4.35
CA VAL A 93 -3.60 3.22 -3.56
C VAL A 93 -5.06 2.78 -3.46
N ALA A 94 -5.69 2.39 -4.57
CA ALA A 94 -7.09 1.93 -4.58
C ALA A 94 -7.28 0.65 -3.72
N MET A 95 -6.33 -0.29 -3.77
CA MET A 95 -6.35 -1.47 -2.91
C MET A 95 -6.23 -1.11 -1.44
N MET A 96 -5.38 -0.14 -1.08
CA MET A 96 -5.25 0.33 0.30
C MET A 96 -6.53 1.02 0.78
N GLU A 97 -7.15 1.88 -0.03
CA GLU A 97 -8.42 2.53 0.30
C GLU A 97 -9.53 1.50 0.54
N THR A 98 -9.62 0.48 -0.32
CA THR A 98 -10.57 -0.64 -0.15
C THR A 98 -10.30 -1.38 1.16
N SER A 99 -9.05 -1.72 1.45
CA SER A 99 -8.68 -2.41 2.68
C SER A 99 -9.02 -1.60 3.94
N GLN A 100 -8.83 -0.28 3.90
CA GLN A 100 -9.21 0.59 5.00
C GLN A 100 -10.73 0.63 5.21
N GLN A 101 -11.51 0.72 4.12
CA GLN A 101 -12.97 0.69 4.20
C GLN A 101 -13.49 -0.64 4.74
N GLU A 102 -12.92 -1.76 4.30
CA GLU A 102 -13.27 -3.09 4.81
C GLU A 102 -12.93 -3.23 6.29
N ALA A 103 -11.77 -2.75 6.73
CA ALA A 103 -11.38 -2.77 8.14
C ALA A 103 -12.36 -1.97 9.02
N VAL A 104 -12.77 -0.78 8.57
CA VAL A 104 -13.77 0.04 9.27
C VAL A 104 -15.12 -0.68 9.29
N ALA A 105 -15.56 -1.26 8.18
CA ALA A 105 -16.82 -1.98 8.10
C ALA A 105 -16.84 -3.19 9.06
N VAL A 106 -15.76 -3.95 9.12
CA VAL A 106 -15.63 -5.09 10.05
C VAL A 106 -15.67 -4.61 11.50
N ALA A 107 -14.96 -3.53 11.83
CA ALA A 107 -14.95 -2.97 13.19
C ALA A 107 -16.34 -2.50 13.62
N LEU A 108 -17.05 -1.77 12.76
CA LEU A 108 -18.41 -1.29 13.04
C LEU A 108 -19.40 -2.46 13.20
N ASN A 109 -19.29 -3.49 12.35
CA ASN A 109 -20.12 -4.69 12.47
C ASN A 109 -19.90 -5.41 13.81
N GLN A 110 -18.62 -5.51 14.26
CA GLN A 110 -18.29 -6.08 15.58
C GLN A 110 -18.89 -5.28 16.75
N LEU A 111 -19.04 -3.96 16.57
CA LEU A 111 -19.68 -3.08 17.55
C LEU A 111 -21.22 -3.11 17.48
N GLY A 112 -21.80 -3.91 16.56
CA GLY A 112 -23.25 -4.08 16.42
C GLY A 112 -23.94 -3.06 15.53
N TYR A 113 -23.19 -2.28 14.75
CA TYR A 113 -23.78 -1.41 13.73
C TYR A 113 -24.21 -2.24 12.52
N GLU A 114 -25.44 -2.06 12.08
CA GLU A 114 -25.93 -2.63 10.82
C GLU A 114 -25.48 -1.77 9.65
N LEU A 115 -24.58 -2.29 8.82
CA LEU A 115 -24.09 -1.64 7.63
C LEU A 115 -24.87 -2.13 6.42
N ALA A 116 -25.48 -1.22 5.66
CA ALA A 116 -26.03 -1.52 4.36
C ALA A 116 -24.90 -1.48 3.31
N PRO A 117 -24.55 -2.57 2.64
CA PRO A 117 -23.55 -2.54 1.60
C PRO A 117 -24.07 -1.75 0.40
N GLU A 118 -23.35 -0.71 0.01
CA GLU A 118 -23.57 -0.02 -1.25
C GLU A 118 -22.48 -0.42 -2.24
N VAL A 119 -22.88 -0.78 -3.45
CA VAL A 119 -21.95 -1.10 -4.53
C VAL A 119 -21.85 0.10 -5.46
N TYR A 120 -20.65 0.62 -5.61
CA TYR A 120 -20.35 1.69 -6.55
C TYR A 120 -19.17 1.33 -7.46
N VAL A 121 -19.17 1.90 -8.65
CA VAL A 121 -18.09 1.71 -9.61
C VAL A 121 -16.95 2.66 -9.24
N SER A 122 -15.84 2.13 -8.74
CA SER A 122 -14.68 2.92 -8.34
C SER A 122 -13.78 3.30 -9.54
N MET A 123 -13.79 2.50 -10.60
CA MET A 123 -12.97 2.75 -11.78
C MET A 123 -13.58 2.09 -13.01
N VAL A 124 -13.53 2.77 -14.14
CA VAL A 124 -13.88 2.23 -15.45
C VAL A 124 -12.64 2.25 -16.33
N THR A 125 -12.26 1.08 -16.86
CA THR A 125 -11.13 0.98 -17.79
C THR A 125 -11.48 1.70 -19.09
N GLU A 126 -10.64 2.62 -19.53
CA GLU A 126 -10.82 3.35 -20.77
C GLU A 126 -10.86 2.39 -21.97
N GLY A 127 -11.90 2.49 -22.81
CA GLY A 127 -12.15 1.56 -23.91
C GLY A 127 -12.73 0.19 -23.50
N GLY A 128 -13.04 -0.03 -22.22
CA GLY A 128 -13.77 -1.22 -21.75
C GLY A 128 -15.26 -1.16 -22.04
N ALA A 129 -15.98 -2.28 -21.80
CA ALA A 129 -17.42 -2.38 -22.06
C ALA A 129 -18.27 -1.37 -21.26
N ALA A 130 -17.75 -0.87 -20.14
CA ALA A 130 -18.39 0.10 -19.27
C ALA A 130 -17.98 1.56 -19.52
N SER A 131 -17.15 1.83 -20.54
CA SER A 131 -16.65 3.18 -20.84
C SER A 131 -17.72 4.16 -21.36
N GLY A 132 -18.95 3.72 -21.49
CA GLY A 132 -20.12 4.54 -21.89
C GLY A 132 -21.13 4.77 -20.77
N LEU A 133 -20.82 4.34 -19.53
CA LEU A 133 -21.58 4.64 -18.32
C LEU A 133 -21.07 5.93 -17.70
#